data_f54fe7c61f715c076df73a364b2c1446
#
_entry.id   f54fe7c61f715c076df73a364b2c1446
#
_cell.length_a   1.000
_cell.length_b   1.000
_cell.length_c   1.000
_cell.angle_alpha   90.00
_cell.angle_beta   90.00
_cell.angle_gamma   90.00
#
_symmetry.space_group_name_H-M   'P 1'
#
loop_
_entity.id
_entity.type
_entity.pdbx_description
1 polymer ?
#
loop_
_entity_poly.entity_id
_entity_poly.type
_entity_poly.pdbx_seq_one_letter_code
_entity_poly.pdbx_strand_id
1 'polypeptide(L)'
;MKDGELDSVDRSILYYLQQDARHTSSSDIATELDLSPSTVRTRLNKLEESGIIRGYNIDIDYDRAGYPLYTKIICTAPVTERDELAKAARDVNGVTAVREIMTGKRNVYVNAIGKSHDDLNRVAEELDALGLEIVDEQIIRDEYVCSYHGFLDGEGE
;
A
#
# COMPACT_ATOMS: atom_id res chain seq x y z
N MET A 1 -28.42 8.99 -4.31
CA MET A 1 -27.29 8.20 -3.80
C MET A 1 -26.35 9.18 -3.13
N LYS A 2 -26.02 9.00 -1.87
CA LYS A 2 -24.96 9.79 -1.21
C LYS A 2 -23.65 9.43 -1.90
N ASP A 3 -22.96 10.41 -2.47
CA ASP A 3 -21.62 10.23 -3.04
C ASP A 3 -20.70 9.67 -1.95
N GLY A 4 -20.17 8.46 -2.18
CA GLY A 4 -19.12 7.87 -1.35
C GLY A 4 -19.44 6.57 -0.62
N GLU A 5 -20.64 6.02 -0.70
CA GLU A 5 -20.96 4.77 -0.03
C GLU A 5 -20.89 3.58 -1.01
N LEU A 6 -19.96 2.63 -0.75
CA LEU A 6 -19.80 1.41 -1.52
C LEU A 6 -21.04 0.52 -1.33
N ASP A 7 -21.65 0.10 -2.42
CA ASP A 7 -22.67 -0.94 -2.38
C ASP A 7 -22.05 -2.35 -2.37
N SER A 8 -22.88 -3.39 -2.27
CA SER A 8 -22.42 -4.78 -2.24
C SER A 8 -21.66 -5.19 -3.49
N VAL A 9 -22.06 -4.68 -4.66
CA VAL A 9 -21.37 -4.95 -5.93
C VAL A 9 -19.98 -4.32 -5.94
N ASP A 10 -19.85 -3.07 -5.52
CA ASP A 10 -18.56 -2.37 -5.44
C ASP A 10 -17.61 -3.09 -4.47
N ARG A 11 -18.10 -3.52 -3.32
CA ARG A 11 -17.34 -4.30 -2.34
C ARG A 11 -16.87 -5.64 -2.91
N SER A 12 -17.75 -6.36 -3.61
CA SER A 12 -17.38 -7.62 -4.26
C SER A 12 -16.31 -7.42 -5.34
N ILE A 13 -16.42 -6.38 -6.16
CA ILE A 13 -15.40 -6.03 -7.16
C ILE A 13 -14.04 -5.81 -6.46
N LEU A 14 -14.00 -5.03 -5.38
CA LEU A 14 -12.77 -4.79 -4.61
C LEU A 14 -12.21 -6.08 -4.03
N TYR A 15 -13.06 -6.96 -3.53
CA TYR A 15 -12.62 -8.26 -3.00
C TYR A 15 -11.93 -9.12 -4.06
N TYR A 16 -12.57 -9.34 -5.22
CA TYR A 16 -12.00 -10.15 -6.29
C TYR A 16 -10.67 -9.56 -6.81
N LEU A 17 -10.57 -8.25 -6.94
CA LEU A 17 -9.33 -7.60 -7.34
C LEU A 17 -8.21 -7.71 -6.29
N GLN A 18 -8.54 -7.74 -5.01
CA GLN A 18 -7.54 -7.99 -3.95
C GLN A 18 -7.00 -9.43 -3.97
N GLN A 19 -7.78 -10.39 -4.51
CA GLN A 19 -7.33 -11.78 -4.63
C GLN A 19 -6.29 -11.91 -5.76
N ASP A 20 -6.61 -11.44 -6.95
CA ASP A 20 -5.73 -11.48 -8.11
C ASP A 20 -6.14 -10.43 -9.15
N ALA A 21 -5.64 -9.21 -8.98
CA ALA A 21 -5.97 -8.13 -9.91
C ALA A 21 -5.44 -8.37 -11.33
N ARG A 22 -4.39 -9.18 -11.49
CA ARG A 22 -3.79 -9.42 -12.81
C ARG A 22 -4.62 -10.35 -13.69
N HIS A 23 -5.17 -11.41 -13.11
CA HIS A 23 -5.86 -12.45 -13.86
C HIS A 23 -7.39 -12.35 -13.76
N THR A 24 -7.91 -11.44 -12.93
CA THR A 24 -9.33 -11.20 -12.76
C THR A 24 -9.81 -10.11 -13.73
N SER A 25 -10.53 -10.52 -14.78
CA SER A 25 -11.13 -9.59 -15.73
C SER A 25 -12.53 -9.13 -15.30
N SER A 26 -13.01 -8.04 -15.91
CA SER A 26 -14.40 -7.60 -15.71
C SER A 26 -15.42 -8.68 -16.11
N SER A 27 -15.06 -9.60 -17.01
CA SER A 27 -15.92 -10.72 -17.42
C SER A 27 -15.97 -11.80 -16.35
N ASP A 28 -14.85 -12.08 -15.68
CA ASP A 28 -14.80 -13.06 -14.59
C ASP A 28 -15.65 -12.58 -13.42
N ILE A 29 -15.44 -11.33 -12.99
CA ILE A 29 -16.25 -10.72 -11.92
C ILE A 29 -17.73 -10.70 -12.28
N ALA A 30 -18.06 -10.37 -13.52
CA ALA A 30 -19.44 -10.32 -13.99
C ALA A 30 -20.14 -11.70 -13.91
N THR A 31 -19.39 -12.78 -14.20
CA THR A 31 -19.89 -14.16 -14.08
C THR A 31 -20.17 -14.50 -12.61
N GLU A 32 -19.27 -14.17 -11.71
CA GLU A 32 -19.44 -14.45 -10.27
C GLU A 32 -20.60 -13.66 -9.63
N LEU A 33 -20.86 -12.45 -10.13
CA LEU A 33 -21.90 -11.57 -9.59
C LEU A 33 -23.23 -11.61 -10.35
N ASP A 34 -23.36 -12.44 -11.38
CA ASP A 34 -24.53 -12.49 -12.29
C ASP A 34 -24.85 -11.11 -12.90
N LEU A 35 -23.81 -10.42 -13.39
CA LEU A 35 -23.90 -9.09 -13.99
C LEU A 35 -23.38 -9.12 -15.44
N SER A 36 -23.57 -8.00 -16.16
CA SER A 36 -22.92 -7.81 -17.45
C SER A 36 -21.47 -7.32 -17.28
N PRO A 37 -20.52 -7.72 -18.15
CA PRO A 37 -19.15 -7.19 -18.11
C PRO A 37 -19.07 -5.67 -18.26
N SER A 38 -20.01 -5.07 -18.99
CA SER A 38 -20.10 -3.61 -19.14
C SER A 38 -20.51 -2.93 -17.84
N THR A 39 -21.38 -3.54 -17.03
CA THR A 39 -21.76 -3.04 -15.70
C THR A 39 -20.56 -3.05 -14.77
N VAL A 40 -19.82 -4.16 -14.71
CA VAL A 40 -18.61 -4.26 -13.89
C VAL A 40 -17.56 -3.23 -14.31
N ARG A 41 -17.33 -3.07 -15.61
CA ARG A 41 -16.36 -2.08 -16.13
C ARG A 41 -16.75 -0.64 -15.74
N THR A 42 -18.03 -0.30 -15.82
CA THR A 42 -18.51 1.03 -15.41
C THR A 42 -18.30 1.27 -13.92
N ARG A 43 -18.53 0.26 -13.09
CA ARG A 43 -18.29 0.34 -11.65
C ARG A 43 -16.81 0.49 -11.31
N LEU A 44 -15.98 -0.30 -11.95
CA LEU A 44 -14.54 -0.27 -11.81
C LEU A 44 -13.96 1.12 -12.14
N ASN A 45 -14.37 1.69 -13.27
CA ASN A 45 -13.97 3.05 -13.64
C ASN A 45 -14.37 4.09 -12.57
N LYS A 46 -15.57 3.97 -11.99
CA LYS A 46 -16.00 4.87 -10.91
C LYS A 46 -15.16 4.72 -9.64
N LEU A 47 -14.78 3.49 -9.28
CA LEU A 47 -13.91 3.22 -8.13
C LEU A 47 -12.50 3.81 -8.33
N GLU A 48 -11.99 3.78 -9.56
CA GLU A 48 -10.73 4.41 -9.95
C GLU A 48 -10.84 5.95 -9.95
N GLU A 49 -11.84 6.51 -10.61
CA GLU A 49 -12.09 7.96 -10.70
C GLU A 49 -12.32 8.59 -9.32
N SER A 50 -12.99 7.88 -8.41
CA SER A 50 -13.22 8.34 -7.04
C SER A 50 -11.99 8.19 -6.13
N GLY A 51 -10.91 7.55 -6.59
CA GLY A 51 -9.69 7.30 -5.82
C GLY A 51 -9.83 6.20 -4.75
N ILE A 52 -10.90 5.43 -4.75
CA ILE A 52 -11.04 4.23 -3.90
C ILE A 52 -10.02 3.20 -4.35
N ILE A 53 -9.92 2.91 -5.65
CA ILE A 53 -8.80 2.19 -6.24
C ILE A 53 -7.73 3.22 -6.59
N ARG A 54 -6.62 3.21 -5.86
CA ARG A 54 -5.50 4.14 -6.08
C ARG A 54 -4.43 3.58 -7.02
N GLY A 55 -4.51 2.32 -7.37
CA GLY A 55 -3.55 1.64 -8.23
C GLY A 55 -3.55 0.14 -8.02
N TYR A 56 -2.82 -0.54 -8.88
CA TYR A 56 -2.61 -1.99 -8.86
C TYR A 56 -1.13 -2.25 -8.60
N ASN A 57 -0.82 -2.88 -7.48
CA ASN A 57 0.54 -3.17 -7.08
C ASN A 57 0.80 -4.68 -7.15
N ILE A 58 2.04 -5.03 -7.40
CA ILE A 58 2.50 -6.41 -7.32
C ILE A 58 3.15 -6.66 -5.95
N ASP A 59 2.95 -7.84 -5.42
CA ASP A 59 3.71 -8.34 -4.29
C ASP A 59 5.04 -8.92 -4.79
N ILE A 60 6.16 -8.50 -4.21
CA ILE A 60 7.50 -8.86 -4.68
C ILE A 60 8.25 -9.56 -3.55
N ASP A 61 8.69 -10.78 -3.80
CA ASP A 61 9.70 -11.45 -3.00
C ASP A 61 11.07 -10.77 -3.24
N TYR A 62 11.40 -9.80 -2.40
CA TYR A 62 12.62 -9.02 -2.55
C TYR A 62 13.87 -9.86 -2.34
N ASP A 63 13.85 -10.89 -1.51
CA ASP A 63 15.00 -11.79 -1.32
C ASP A 63 15.32 -12.51 -2.64
N ARG A 64 14.31 -13.11 -3.29
CA ARG A 64 14.46 -13.73 -4.60
C ARG A 64 14.80 -12.75 -5.72
N ALA A 65 14.38 -11.49 -5.58
CA ALA A 65 14.74 -10.43 -6.50
C ALA A 65 16.18 -9.91 -6.31
N GLY A 66 16.93 -10.44 -5.32
CA GLY A 66 18.32 -10.11 -5.04
C GLY A 66 18.50 -8.96 -4.06
N TYR A 67 17.49 -8.67 -3.25
CA TYR A 67 17.50 -7.68 -2.16
C TYR A 67 17.15 -8.36 -0.84
N PRO A 68 18.10 -9.12 -0.23
CA PRO A 68 17.80 -9.96 0.93
C PRO A 68 17.56 -9.18 2.22
N LEU A 69 17.83 -7.89 2.23
CA LEU A 69 17.58 -7.04 3.38
C LEU A 69 16.34 -6.20 3.13
N TYR A 70 15.27 -6.52 3.86
CA TYR A 70 14.05 -5.73 3.91
C TYR A 70 13.89 -5.17 5.31
N THR A 71 13.86 -3.86 5.45
CA THR A 71 13.85 -3.17 6.73
C THR A 71 12.72 -2.15 6.83
N LYS A 72 12.23 -1.98 8.05
CA LYS A 72 11.37 -0.88 8.45
C LYS A 72 12.17 0.09 9.30
N ILE A 73 12.35 1.30 8.82
CA ILE A 73 12.99 2.40 9.52
C ILE A 73 11.87 3.24 10.14
N ILE A 74 11.94 3.42 11.46
CA ILE A 74 10.94 4.16 12.23
C ILE A 74 11.53 5.51 12.56
N CYS A 75 10.86 6.58 12.11
CA CYS A 75 11.34 7.94 12.23
C CYS A 75 10.37 8.83 13.02
N THR A 76 10.93 9.93 13.52
CA THR A 76 10.19 11.09 14.04
C THR A 76 10.40 12.28 13.10
N ALA A 77 9.32 12.97 12.77
CA ALA A 77 9.33 14.22 12.03
C ALA A 77 8.53 15.29 12.81
N PRO A 78 8.90 16.59 12.70
CA PRO A 78 8.05 17.67 13.20
C PRO A 78 6.66 17.60 12.57
N VAL A 79 5.61 17.81 13.34
CA VAL A 79 4.22 17.67 12.86
C VAL A 79 3.93 18.58 11.66
N THR A 80 4.53 19.76 11.63
CA THR A 80 4.36 20.76 10.56
C THR A 80 5.07 20.40 9.27
N GLU A 81 6.07 19.53 9.30
CA GLU A 81 6.92 19.16 8.16
C GLU A 81 6.72 17.70 7.76
N ARG A 82 5.96 16.94 8.54
CA ARG A 82 5.81 15.48 8.41
C ARG A 82 5.35 15.04 7.03
N ASP A 83 4.33 15.67 6.45
CA ASP A 83 3.81 15.35 5.12
C ASP A 83 4.86 15.59 4.02
N GLU A 84 5.59 16.71 4.10
CA GLU A 84 6.64 17.03 3.14
C GLU A 84 7.83 16.07 3.25
N LEU A 85 8.27 15.77 4.47
CA LEU A 85 9.35 14.82 4.73
C LEU A 85 8.97 13.40 4.32
N ALA A 86 7.74 12.96 4.58
CA ALA A 86 7.26 11.65 4.15
C ALA A 86 7.18 11.54 2.61
N LYS A 87 6.82 12.62 1.92
CA LYS A 87 6.84 12.67 0.46
C LYS A 87 8.27 12.63 -0.08
N ALA A 88 9.18 13.40 0.50
CA ALA A 88 10.59 13.41 0.10
C ALA A 88 11.27 12.05 0.33
N ALA A 89 10.95 11.37 1.42
CA ALA A 89 11.48 10.04 1.73
C ALA A 89 11.13 8.99 0.66
N ARG A 90 10.05 9.15 -0.10
CA ARG A 90 9.69 8.24 -1.19
C ARG A 90 10.68 8.24 -2.34
N ASP A 91 11.41 9.33 -2.52
CA ASP A 91 12.36 9.51 -3.62
C ASP A 91 13.76 9.00 -3.27
N VAL A 92 13.99 8.59 -2.02
CA VAL A 92 15.24 7.96 -1.58
C VAL A 92 15.38 6.58 -2.22
N ASN A 93 16.48 6.36 -2.90
CA ASN A 93 16.73 5.11 -3.59
C ASN A 93 16.85 3.93 -2.60
N GLY A 94 16.06 2.90 -2.79
CA GLY A 94 15.92 1.74 -1.89
C GLY A 94 14.65 1.79 -1.05
N VAL A 95 13.97 2.93 -0.96
CA VAL A 95 12.69 3.04 -0.28
C VAL A 95 11.58 2.41 -1.15
N THR A 96 10.77 1.56 -0.54
CA THR A 96 9.65 0.85 -1.20
C THR A 96 8.29 1.34 -0.74
N ALA A 97 8.19 1.83 0.48
CA ALA A 97 6.96 2.40 1.02
C ALA A 97 7.24 3.40 2.13
N VAL A 98 6.40 4.42 2.23
CA VAL A 98 6.41 5.38 3.34
C VAL A 98 4.99 5.46 3.91
N ARG A 99 4.89 5.40 5.23
CA ARG A 99 3.64 5.57 5.97
C ARG A 99 3.75 6.75 6.91
N GLU A 100 2.87 7.69 6.75
CA GLU A 100 2.67 8.77 7.70
C GLU A 100 1.71 8.30 8.79
N ILE A 101 2.11 8.45 10.06
CA ILE A 101 1.33 8.04 11.23
C ILE A 101 0.75 9.29 11.88
N MET A 102 -0.56 9.32 12.07
CA MET A 102 -1.26 10.50 12.57
C MET A 102 -0.96 10.80 14.04
N THR A 103 -0.69 9.78 14.84
CA THR A 103 -0.54 9.89 16.31
C THR A 103 0.79 9.35 16.79
N GLY A 104 1.31 9.93 17.90
CA GLY A 104 2.53 9.47 18.55
C GLY A 104 3.80 10.17 18.05
N LYS A 105 4.90 9.93 18.74
CA LYS A 105 6.20 10.50 18.40
C LYS A 105 6.84 9.84 17.19
N ARG A 106 6.70 8.52 17.06
CA ARG A 106 7.16 7.72 15.92
C ARG A 106 6.12 7.85 14.81
N ASN A 107 6.29 8.84 13.94
CA ASN A 107 5.21 9.29 13.08
C ASN A 107 5.49 9.19 11.57
N VAL A 108 6.66 8.64 11.19
CA VAL A 108 6.99 8.28 9.81
C VAL A 108 7.63 6.89 9.80
N TYR A 109 7.05 5.96 9.04
CA TYR A 109 7.61 4.62 8.86
C TYR A 109 8.02 4.46 7.40
N VAL A 110 9.27 4.08 7.19
CA VAL A 110 9.87 3.89 5.88
C VAL A 110 10.24 2.42 5.71
N ASN A 111 9.71 1.77 4.70
CA ASN A 111 10.18 0.45 4.31
C ASN A 111 11.26 0.62 3.23
N ALA A 112 12.39 -0.06 3.41
CA ALA A 112 13.50 0.00 2.49
C ALA A 112 14.09 -1.39 2.23
N ILE A 113 14.72 -1.55 1.07
CA ILE A 113 15.42 -2.76 0.66
C ILE A 113 16.89 -2.48 0.36
N GLY A 114 17.74 -3.47 0.58
CA GLY A 114 19.16 -3.40 0.27
C GLY A 114 19.75 -4.76 -0.07
N LYS A 115 20.84 -4.76 -0.83
CA LYS A 115 21.66 -5.95 -1.09
C LYS A 115 22.66 -6.19 0.04
N SER A 116 23.02 -5.13 0.75
CA SER A 116 24.01 -5.12 1.81
C SER A 116 23.62 -4.15 2.92
N HIS A 117 24.29 -4.24 4.05
CA HIS A 117 24.14 -3.27 5.14
C HIS A 117 24.54 -1.85 4.71
N ASP A 118 25.50 -1.71 3.78
CA ASP A 118 25.92 -0.39 3.28
C ASP A 118 24.79 0.28 2.49
N ASP A 119 23.96 -0.48 1.78
CA ASP A 119 22.77 0.05 1.11
C ASP A 119 21.77 0.63 2.13
N LEU A 120 21.54 -0.09 3.24
CA LEU A 120 20.62 0.37 4.28
C LEU A 120 21.18 1.58 5.03
N ASN A 121 22.49 1.58 5.32
CA ASN A 121 23.17 2.74 5.93
C ASN A 121 23.01 3.99 5.06
N ARG A 122 23.22 3.86 3.74
CA ARG A 122 23.02 4.96 2.80
C ARG A 122 21.57 5.48 2.84
N VAL A 123 20.57 4.59 2.86
CA VAL A 123 19.17 5.00 2.99
C VAL A 123 18.95 5.76 4.30
N ALA A 124 19.49 5.26 5.41
CA ALA A 124 19.39 5.92 6.72
C ALA A 124 20.04 7.31 6.71
N GLU A 125 21.24 7.45 6.12
CA GLU A 125 21.94 8.74 6.00
C GLU A 125 21.15 9.73 5.13
N GLU A 126 20.54 9.29 4.03
CA GLU A 126 19.72 10.13 3.18
C GLU A 126 18.42 10.57 3.89
N LEU A 127 17.77 9.70 4.68
CA LEU A 127 16.59 10.04 5.48
C LEU A 127 16.93 11.05 6.59
N ASP A 128 18.06 10.86 7.27
CA ASP A 128 18.55 11.80 8.28
C ASP A 128 18.86 13.18 7.67
N ALA A 129 19.51 13.20 6.50
CA ALA A 129 19.80 14.43 5.76
C ALA A 129 18.54 15.19 5.31
N LEU A 130 17.42 14.50 5.11
CA LEU A 130 16.12 15.12 4.88
C LEU A 130 15.54 15.77 6.14
N GLY A 131 16.01 15.40 7.33
CA GLY A 131 15.50 15.88 8.62
C GLY A 131 14.59 14.90 9.35
N LEU A 132 14.59 13.63 8.95
CA LEU A 132 13.90 12.56 9.65
C LEU A 132 14.81 12.01 10.77
N GLU A 133 14.38 12.14 12.03
CA GLU A 133 15.08 11.54 13.16
C GLU A 133 14.80 10.04 13.20
N ILE A 134 15.82 9.21 12.94
CA ILE A 134 15.70 7.75 13.01
C ILE A 134 15.67 7.32 14.48
N VAL A 135 14.60 6.61 14.87
CA VAL A 135 14.38 6.16 16.25
C VAL A 135 14.64 4.67 16.41
N ASP A 136 14.36 3.87 15.36
CA ASP A 136 14.46 2.41 15.42
C ASP A 136 14.55 1.83 14.00
N GLU A 137 15.19 0.67 13.87
CA GLU A 137 15.27 -0.10 12.64
C GLU A 137 14.92 -1.55 12.91
N GLN A 138 14.08 -2.12 12.06
CA GLN A 138 13.58 -3.49 12.20
C GLN A 138 13.77 -4.23 10.89
N ILE A 139 14.58 -5.28 10.89
CA ILE A 139 14.68 -6.17 9.72
C ILE A 139 13.42 -7.01 9.68
N ILE A 140 12.71 -6.93 8.56
CA ILE A 140 11.49 -7.69 8.31
C ILE A 140 11.91 -9.03 7.72
N ARG A 141 11.46 -10.12 8.34
CA ARG A 141 11.69 -11.46 7.82
C ARG A 141 10.67 -11.82 6.74
N ASP A 142 9.39 -11.61 7.05
CA ASP A 142 8.27 -11.93 6.16
C ASP A 142 7.16 -10.90 6.35
N GLU A 143 6.45 -10.55 5.28
CA GLU A 143 5.24 -9.73 5.30
C GLU A 143 4.12 -10.50 4.59
N TYR A 144 2.98 -10.66 5.27
CA TYR A 144 1.83 -11.37 4.73
C TYR A 144 0.71 -10.37 4.44
N VAL A 145 0.41 -10.17 3.17
CA VAL A 145 -0.72 -9.35 2.72
C VAL A 145 -1.91 -10.26 2.47
N CYS A 146 -3.07 -9.90 2.98
CA CYS A 146 -4.30 -10.66 2.77
C CYS A 146 -5.44 -9.74 2.31
N SER A 147 -6.37 -10.33 1.57
CA SER A 147 -7.58 -9.63 1.13
C SER A 147 -8.52 -9.40 2.32
N TYR A 148 -9.19 -8.27 2.31
CA TYR A 148 -10.17 -7.95 3.34
C TYR A 148 -11.49 -8.70 3.07
N HIS A 149 -11.73 -9.77 3.83
CA HIS A 149 -12.92 -10.62 3.69
C HIS A 149 -14.24 -9.89 3.99
N GLY A 150 -14.23 -8.86 4.83
CA GLY A 150 -15.43 -8.09 5.15
C GLY A 150 -16.07 -7.35 3.96
N PHE A 151 -15.42 -7.36 2.79
CA PHE A 151 -16.05 -6.90 1.55
C PHE A 151 -17.06 -7.90 0.98
N LEU A 152 -16.96 -9.20 1.31
CA LEU A 152 -17.95 -10.23 0.94
C LEU A 152 -19.06 -10.37 1.96
N ASP A 153 -18.73 -10.20 3.24
CA ASP A 153 -19.71 -10.25 4.31
C ASP A 153 -20.51 -8.96 4.26
N GLY A 154 -21.49 -8.94 3.36
CA GLY A 154 -22.45 -7.84 3.27
C GLY A 154 -23.12 -7.67 4.62
N GLU A 155 -22.80 -6.53 5.27
CA GLU A 155 -23.49 -5.96 6.43
C GLU A 155 -23.44 -6.74 7.75
N GLY A 156 -22.57 -6.28 8.63
CA GLY A 156 -23.02 -6.17 10.00
C GLY A 156 -24.17 -5.15 10.07
N GLU A 157 -25.32 -5.58 10.50
CA GLU A 157 -26.45 -4.77 10.95
C GLU A 157 -26.03 -3.65 11.91
#